data_ef5435d5dd8b6daf7a982113800fefdf
#
_entry.id   ef5435d5dd8b6daf7a982113800fefdf
#
_cell.length_a   1.000
_cell.length_b   1.000
_cell.length_c   1.000
_cell.angle_alpha   90.00
_cell.angle_beta   90.00
_cell.angle_gamma   90.00
#
_symmetry.space_group_name_H-M   'P 1'
#
loop_
_entity.id
_entity.type
_entity.pdbx_description
1 polymer ?
#
loop_
_entity_poly.entity_id
_entity_poly.type
_entity_poly.pdbx_seq_one_letter_code
_entity_poly.pdbx_strand_id
1 'polypeptide(L)'
;QQLGFRLMIDFHYSDTWADPGNQKVPAAWQGYTAEQMKQAVADHTKDVLKALKDKGVTNVEWVQVGNETRDGMLFNSDEAVTGQVSKNAANFAAYINAGYDAVKAVYPQAKVIVHVDEGHNLDRYTWLFGELKKKGGKWDIIGMSLYPEDNNWQDLTTNCLNNIKTLSKQYNCNVIVSEIGMWWGSDQAAPMMKKMVDGCKAISTCEGIFYWEPEVYNNWKPANYTTLGWSAYTKGAFDNSGKPTAVFDAYK
;
A
#
# COMPACT_ATOMS: atom_id res chain seq x y z
N GLN A 1 -1.45 1.33 -20.33
CA GLN A 1 -2.73 1.56 -21.02
C GLN A 1 -2.85 0.71 -22.30
N GLN A 2 -1.82 0.66 -23.15
CA GLN A 2 -1.84 -0.16 -24.39
C GLN A 2 -2.10 -1.65 -24.15
N LEU A 3 -1.69 -2.18 -23.00
CA LEU A 3 -1.90 -3.58 -22.60
C LEU A 3 -3.23 -3.81 -21.85
N GLY A 4 -4.04 -2.78 -21.66
CA GLY A 4 -5.33 -2.88 -20.98
C GLY A 4 -5.26 -3.08 -19.45
N PHE A 5 -4.09 -2.91 -18.82
CA PHE A 5 -3.98 -2.99 -17.37
C PHE A 5 -4.77 -1.88 -16.68
N ARG A 6 -5.41 -2.22 -15.57
CA ARG A 6 -5.90 -1.26 -14.59
C ARG A 6 -4.73 -0.81 -13.72
N LEU A 7 -4.73 0.44 -13.30
CA LEU A 7 -3.60 1.03 -12.58
C LEU A 7 -3.96 1.32 -11.13
N MET A 8 -3.02 1.01 -10.24
CA MET A 8 -2.98 1.52 -8.88
C MET A 8 -1.80 2.51 -8.79
N ILE A 9 -2.08 3.72 -8.30
CA ILE A 9 -1.06 4.73 -8.03
C ILE A 9 -0.83 4.76 -6.53
N ASP A 10 0.42 4.60 -6.11
CA ASP A 10 0.81 4.58 -4.71
C ASP A 10 1.61 5.82 -4.34
N PHE A 11 1.12 6.58 -3.36
CA PHE A 11 1.78 7.77 -2.83
C PHE A 11 2.47 7.48 -1.51
N HIS A 12 3.78 7.63 -1.46
CA HIS A 12 4.57 7.48 -0.23
C HIS A 12 4.63 8.77 0.61
N TYR A 13 4.46 9.95 0.00
CA TYR A 13 4.61 11.28 0.63
C TYR A 13 5.93 11.42 1.40
N SER A 14 7.01 10.94 0.81
CA SER A 14 8.36 10.97 1.37
C SER A 14 9.38 11.09 0.24
N ASP A 15 10.57 11.62 0.52
CA ASP A 15 11.69 11.64 -0.43
C ASP A 15 12.37 10.27 -0.56
N THR A 16 11.98 9.33 0.28
CA THR A 16 12.41 7.93 0.27
C THR A 16 11.18 7.02 0.29
N TRP A 17 11.38 5.71 0.25
CA TRP A 17 10.29 4.79 0.49
C TRP A 17 9.75 4.98 1.91
N ALA A 18 8.43 5.13 2.00
CA ALA A 18 7.73 5.08 3.27
C ALA A 18 7.41 3.62 3.61
N ASP A 19 7.68 3.25 4.85
CA ASP A 19 7.35 1.98 5.46
C ASP A 19 6.93 2.21 6.92
N PRO A 20 6.49 1.19 7.67
CA PRO A 20 6.02 1.39 9.04
C PRO A 20 7.01 2.09 9.97
N GLY A 21 8.29 1.94 9.73
CA GLY A 21 9.38 2.58 10.50
C GLY A 21 9.91 3.89 9.90
N ASN A 22 9.49 4.24 8.68
CA ASN A 22 10.10 5.32 7.92
C ASN A 22 9.04 6.19 7.22
N GLN A 23 8.27 6.95 8.00
CA GLN A 23 7.22 7.85 7.54
C GLN A 23 7.69 9.32 7.60
N LYS A 24 8.85 9.59 6.98
CA LYS A 24 9.51 10.92 7.08
C LYS A 24 8.80 11.96 6.22
N VAL A 25 8.64 13.14 6.79
CA VAL A 25 8.22 14.35 6.06
C VAL A 25 9.24 14.67 4.96
N PRO A 26 8.80 14.91 3.71
CA PRO A 26 9.68 15.37 2.63
C PRO A 26 10.47 16.62 3.00
N ALA A 27 11.70 16.75 2.53
CA ALA A 27 12.56 17.91 2.80
C ALA A 27 11.88 19.23 2.42
N ALA A 28 11.13 19.23 1.31
CA ALA A 28 10.39 20.40 0.83
C ALA A 28 9.23 20.83 1.75
N TRP A 29 8.78 19.95 2.66
CA TRP A 29 7.65 20.20 3.56
C TRP A 29 8.09 20.38 5.01
N GLN A 30 9.41 20.42 5.27
CA GLN A 30 9.94 20.69 6.60
C GLN A 30 9.52 22.09 7.09
N GLY A 31 9.12 22.16 8.36
CA GLY A 31 8.65 23.41 8.96
C GLY A 31 7.22 23.81 8.62
N TYR A 32 6.47 22.99 7.88
CA TYR A 32 5.07 23.26 7.60
C TYR A 32 4.21 23.10 8.86
N THR A 33 3.19 23.95 8.98
CA THR A 33 2.09 23.75 9.92
C THR A 33 1.19 22.59 9.46
N ALA A 34 0.33 22.09 10.32
CA ALA A 34 -0.61 21.01 9.96
C ALA A 34 -1.49 21.39 8.75
N GLU A 35 -1.95 22.66 8.67
CA GLU A 35 -2.76 23.11 7.54
C GLU A 35 -1.94 23.16 6.23
N GLN A 36 -0.68 23.63 6.31
CA GLN A 36 0.23 23.59 5.15
C GLN A 36 0.56 22.16 4.72
N MET A 37 0.75 21.25 5.69
CA MET A 37 1.00 19.84 5.40
C MET A 37 -0.20 19.18 4.70
N LYS A 38 -1.41 19.44 5.20
CA LYS A 38 -2.66 19.01 4.57
C LYS A 38 -2.78 19.52 3.13
N GLN A 39 -2.49 20.81 2.91
CA GLN A 39 -2.51 21.40 1.58
C GLN A 39 -1.46 20.77 0.67
N ALA A 40 -0.24 20.51 1.17
CA ALA A 40 0.84 19.88 0.41
C ALA A 40 0.47 18.45 -0.04
N VAL A 41 -0.17 17.66 0.83
CA VAL A 41 -0.71 16.34 0.45
C VAL A 41 -1.74 16.47 -0.68
N ALA A 42 -2.68 17.41 -0.57
CA ALA A 42 -3.70 17.63 -1.59
C ALA A 42 -3.09 18.04 -2.92
N ASP A 43 -2.19 19.03 -2.92
CA ASP A 43 -1.58 19.58 -4.12
C ASP A 43 -0.70 18.54 -4.81
N HIS A 44 0.18 17.87 -4.08
CA HIS A 44 1.04 16.81 -4.65
C HIS A 44 0.21 15.69 -5.28
N THR A 45 -0.81 15.19 -4.58
CA THR A 45 -1.70 14.16 -5.10
C THR A 45 -2.38 14.61 -6.39
N LYS A 46 -2.93 15.82 -6.38
CA LYS A 46 -3.63 16.40 -7.53
C LYS A 46 -2.70 16.63 -8.72
N ASP A 47 -1.51 17.16 -8.49
CA ASP A 47 -0.54 17.47 -9.55
C ASP A 47 -0.06 16.20 -10.26
N VAL A 48 0.29 15.15 -9.51
CA VAL A 48 0.70 13.86 -10.09
C VAL A 48 -0.46 13.23 -10.88
N LEU A 49 -1.64 13.15 -10.29
CA LEU A 49 -2.79 12.54 -10.96
C LEU A 49 -3.23 13.34 -12.18
N LYS A 50 -3.19 14.67 -12.10
CA LYS A 50 -3.48 15.54 -13.23
C LYS A 50 -2.46 15.35 -14.35
N ALA A 51 -1.17 15.25 -14.05
CA ALA A 51 -0.14 14.99 -15.04
C ALA A 51 -0.38 13.66 -15.78
N LEU A 52 -0.80 12.60 -15.07
CA LEU A 52 -1.19 11.33 -15.69
C LEU A 52 -2.40 11.50 -16.61
N LYS A 53 -3.43 12.19 -16.14
CA LYS A 53 -4.66 12.45 -16.90
C LYS A 53 -4.40 13.26 -18.16
N ASP A 54 -3.56 14.31 -18.07
CA ASP A 54 -3.18 15.16 -19.19
C ASP A 54 -2.36 14.38 -20.25
N LYS A 55 -1.70 13.29 -19.86
CA LYS A 55 -1.04 12.31 -20.76
C LYS A 55 -1.99 11.23 -21.31
N GLY A 56 -3.29 11.35 -21.06
CA GLY A 56 -4.31 10.43 -21.56
C GLY A 56 -4.43 9.13 -20.78
N VAL A 57 -3.90 9.04 -19.56
CA VAL A 57 -4.09 7.87 -18.69
C VAL A 57 -5.52 7.93 -18.11
N THR A 58 -6.36 6.96 -18.47
CA THR A 58 -7.79 6.94 -18.09
C THR A 58 -8.17 5.74 -17.20
N ASN A 59 -7.28 4.77 -17.08
CA ASN A 59 -7.50 3.48 -16.40
C ASN A 59 -6.91 3.43 -14.98
N VAL A 60 -6.81 4.57 -14.29
CA VAL A 60 -6.51 4.63 -12.86
C VAL A 60 -7.74 4.17 -12.10
N GLU A 61 -7.67 2.98 -11.53
CA GLU A 61 -8.78 2.37 -10.77
C GLU A 61 -8.62 2.55 -9.26
N TRP A 62 -7.37 2.53 -8.79
CA TRP A 62 -7.05 2.69 -7.38
C TRP A 62 -5.98 3.76 -7.17
N VAL A 63 -6.09 4.45 -6.05
CA VAL A 63 -5.06 5.38 -5.58
C VAL A 63 -4.84 5.15 -4.09
N GLN A 64 -3.62 4.81 -3.74
CA GLN A 64 -3.19 4.60 -2.37
C GLN A 64 -2.66 5.91 -1.79
N VAL A 65 -3.27 6.37 -0.70
CA VAL A 65 -2.93 7.60 0.00
C VAL A 65 -2.10 7.24 1.23
N GLY A 66 -0.79 7.29 1.09
CA GLY A 66 0.19 6.80 2.06
C GLY A 66 0.47 5.31 1.90
N ASN A 67 1.71 4.90 2.16
CA ASN A 67 2.18 3.52 2.10
C ASN A 67 2.47 2.97 3.50
N GLU A 68 1.94 1.77 3.80
CA GLU A 68 2.14 1.04 5.06
C GLU A 68 1.99 1.91 6.33
N THR A 69 0.90 2.64 6.41
CA THR A 69 0.62 3.66 7.43
C THR A 69 0.22 3.07 8.78
N ARG A 70 1.00 2.08 9.29
CA ARG A 70 0.76 1.34 10.55
C ARG A 70 0.37 2.23 11.74
N ASP A 71 1.09 3.33 11.91
CA ASP A 71 0.84 4.36 12.93
C ASP A 71 0.69 5.75 12.27
N GLY A 72 0.16 5.77 11.04
CA GLY A 72 -0.01 7.00 10.28
C GLY A 72 1.12 7.31 9.30
N MET A 73 1.24 8.57 8.89
CA MET A 73 2.23 9.05 7.92
C MET A 73 2.75 10.45 8.28
N LEU A 74 3.80 10.92 7.61
CA LEU A 74 4.35 12.26 7.80
C LEU A 74 4.72 12.53 9.26
N PHE A 75 5.56 11.65 9.83
CA PHE A 75 5.97 11.74 11.23
C PHE A 75 6.79 13.01 11.47
N ASN A 76 6.42 13.74 12.52
CA ASN A 76 7.08 14.97 12.95
C ASN A 76 7.32 14.93 14.46
N SER A 77 8.38 15.61 14.92
CA SER A 77 8.64 15.80 16.35
C SER A 77 7.61 16.71 17.01
N ASP A 78 7.06 17.67 16.25
CA ASP A 78 5.95 18.51 16.71
C ASP A 78 4.63 17.74 16.62
N GLU A 79 4.03 17.46 17.78
CA GLU A 79 2.75 16.76 17.90
C GLU A 79 1.58 17.55 17.29
N ALA A 80 1.71 18.88 17.16
CA ALA A 80 0.70 19.69 16.48
C ALA A 80 0.66 19.45 14.96
N VAL A 81 1.74 18.91 14.39
CA VAL A 81 1.91 18.71 12.94
C VAL A 81 1.91 17.25 12.55
N THR A 82 2.44 16.36 13.41
CA THR A 82 2.61 14.95 13.05
C THR A 82 1.31 14.28 12.63
N GLY A 83 1.37 13.45 11.58
CA GLY A 83 0.31 12.51 11.20
C GLY A 83 0.48 11.14 11.84
N GLN A 84 1.32 11.00 12.89
CA GLN A 84 1.44 9.79 13.68
C GLN A 84 0.18 9.58 14.52
N VAL A 85 -0.55 8.48 14.28
CA VAL A 85 -1.88 8.25 14.88
C VAL A 85 -1.83 8.16 16.40
N SER A 86 -0.82 7.49 16.95
CA SER A 86 -0.61 7.37 18.41
C SER A 86 -0.37 8.71 19.10
N LYS A 87 -0.01 9.77 18.37
CA LYS A 87 0.20 11.13 18.87
C LYS A 87 -0.93 12.08 18.46
N ASN A 88 -1.32 12.04 17.19
CA ASN A 88 -2.32 12.97 16.65
C ASN A 88 -3.14 12.32 15.51
N ALA A 89 -4.08 11.48 15.87
CA ALA A 89 -4.97 10.84 14.91
C ALA A 89 -5.82 11.83 14.09
N ALA A 90 -6.06 13.04 14.60
CA ALA A 90 -6.82 14.06 13.87
C ALA A 90 -6.05 14.58 12.65
N ASN A 91 -4.74 14.80 12.78
CA ASN A 91 -3.89 15.18 11.66
C ASN A 91 -3.80 14.06 10.62
N PHE A 92 -3.64 12.80 11.05
CA PHE A 92 -3.66 11.68 10.12
C PHE A 92 -4.95 11.66 9.29
N ALA A 93 -6.11 11.75 9.95
CA ALA A 93 -7.39 11.81 9.26
C ALA A 93 -7.50 13.01 8.31
N ALA A 94 -6.99 14.18 8.71
CA ALA A 94 -6.99 15.37 7.87
C ALA A 94 -6.11 15.19 6.61
N TYR A 95 -4.92 14.56 6.76
CA TYR A 95 -4.02 14.29 5.64
C TYR A 95 -4.58 13.23 4.68
N ILE A 96 -5.16 12.14 5.22
CA ILE A 96 -5.87 11.14 4.41
C ILE A 96 -7.03 11.79 3.64
N ASN A 97 -7.84 12.63 4.31
CA ASN A 97 -8.97 13.31 3.66
C ASN A 97 -8.51 14.26 2.55
N ALA A 98 -7.41 14.96 2.75
CA ALA A 98 -6.83 15.85 1.73
C ALA A 98 -6.42 15.07 0.47
N GLY A 99 -5.74 13.94 0.64
CA GLY A 99 -5.42 13.02 -0.46
C GLY A 99 -6.68 12.44 -1.11
N TYR A 100 -7.62 11.96 -0.31
CA TYR A 100 -8.90 11.42 -0.79
C TYR A 100 -9.65 12.43 -1.69
N ASP A 101 -9.83 13.64 -1.20
CA ASP A 101 -10.57 14.68 -1.94
C ASP A 101 -9.81 15.09 -3.22
N ALA A 102 -8.48 15.13 -3.19
CA ALA A 102 -7.63 15.38 -4.36
C ALA A 102 -7.78 14.27 -5.42
N VAL A 103 -7.79 12.99 -5.01
CA VAL A 103 -8.05 11.87 -5.92
C VAL A 103 -9.41 12.00 -6.58
N LYS A 104 -10.47 12.24 -5.80
CA LYS A 104 -11.84 12.36 -6.32
C LYS A 104 -12.02 13.57 -7.25
N ALA A 105 -11.26 14.62 -7.05
CA ALA A 105 -11.28 15.79 -7.93
C ALA A 105 -10.71 15.49 -9.33
N VAL A 106 -9.73 14.58 -9.46
CA VAL A 106 -9.08 14.25 -10.73
C VAL A 106 -9.67 13.00 -11.37
N TYR A 107 -9.81 11.92 -10.60
CA TYR A 107 -10.38 10.63 -11.01
C TYR A 107 -11.56 10.27 -10.09
N PRO A 108 -12.77 10.81 -10.35
CA PRO A 108 -13.93 10.62 -9.44
C PRO A 108 -14.30 9.15 -9.20
N GLN A 109 -14.01 8.27 -10.16
CA GLN A 109 -14.33 6.84 -10.07
C GLN A 109 -13.23 6.01 -9.40
N ALA A 110 -12.00 6.53 -9.28
CA ALA A 110 -10.92 5.81 -8.64
C ALA A 110 -11.23 5.55 -7.16
N LYS A 111 -10.90 4.35 -6.70
CA LYS A 111 -11.06 3.96 -5.30
C LYS A 111 -9.84 4.40 -4.49
N VAL A 112 -10.07 5.01 -3.35
CA VAL A 112 -8.99 5.46 -2.47
C VAL A 112 -8.69 4.39 -1.44
N ILE A 113 -7.42 3.97 -1.40
CA ILE A 113 -6.90 2.96 -0.48
C ILE A 113 -6.19 3.65 0.68
N VAL A 114 -6.44 3.19 1.90
CA VAL A 114 -5.55 3.38 3.06
C VAL A 114 -4.86 2.06 3.32
N HIS A 115 -3.54 2.05 3.24
CA HIS A 115 -2.70 0.86 3.25
C HIS A 115 -1.99 0.67 4.58
N VAL A 116 -2.05 -0.56 5.10
CA VAL A 116 -1.41 -0.99 6.34
C VAL A 116 -0.69 -2.31 6.12
N ASP A 117 0.44 -2.50 6.76
CA ASP A 117 1.22 -3.72 6.73
C ASP A 117 0.67 -4.84 7.63
N GLU A 118 1.29 -6.03 7.55
CA GLU A 118 0.93 -7.21 8.34
C GLU A 118 -0.57 -7.56 8.27
N GLY A 119 -1.08 -7.82 7.07
CA GLY A 119 -2.49 -8.16 6.83
C GLY A 119 -3.05 -9.31 7.67
N HIS A 120 -2.20 -10.10 8.33
CA HIS A 120 -2.57 -11.15 9.27
C HIS A 120 -2.93 -10.63 10.68
N ASN A 121 -2.58 -9.39 11.02
CA ASN A 121 -2.73 -8.79 12.35
C ASN A 121 -4.02 -7.95 12.44
N LEU A 122 -5.14 -8.58 12.83
CA LEU A 122 -6.45 -7.92 12.89
C LEU A 122 -6.46 -6.69 13.80
N ASP A 123 -5.79 -6.77 14.95
CA ASP A 123 -5.82 -5.71 15.98
C ASP A 123 -5.23 -4.40 15.45
N ARG A 124 -4.18 -4.49 14.62
CA ARG A 124 -3.57 -3.34 13.95
C ARG A 124 -4.56 -2.58 13.09
N TYR A 125 -5.31 -3.31 12.27
CA TYR A 125 -6.32 -2.73 11.38
C TYR A 125 -7.50 -2.16 12.16
N THR A 126 -8.00 -2.89 13.15
CA THR A 126 -9.12 -2.42 13.96
C THR A 126 -8.76 -1.18 14.77
N TRP A 127 -7.53 -1.08 15.25
CA TRP A 127 -7.04 0.11 15.92
C TRP A 127 -6.93 1.30 14.96
N LEU A 128 -6.17 1.17 13.86
CA LEU A 128 -5.95 2.29 12.94
C LEU A 128 -7.26 2.79 12.32
N PHE A 129 -8.04 1.89 11.71
CA PHE A 129 -9.29 2.28 11.06
C PHE A 129 -10.36 2.72 12.08
N GLY A 130 -10.30 2.22 13.31
CA GLY A 130 -11.09 2.72 14.42
C GLY A 130 -10.77 4.17 14.76
N GLU A 131 -9.50 4.53 14.90
CA GLU A 131 -9.06 5.91 15.13
C GLU A 131 -9.37 6.82 13.92
N LEU A 132 -9.09 6.35 12.70
CA LEU A 132 -9.40 7.08 11.48
C LEU A 132 -10.90 7.40 11.38
N LYS A 133 -11.77 6.43 11.63
CA LYS A 133 -13.23 6.59 11.63
C LYS A 133 -13.70 7.59 12.70
N LYS A 134 -13.17 7.51 13.93
CA LYS A 134 -13.49 8.44 15.02
C LYS A 134 -13.15 9.89 14.67
N LYS A 135 -12.13 10.11 13.82
CA LYS A 135 -11.69 11.44 13.39
C LYS A 135 -12.28 11.87 12.04
N GLY A 136 -13.25 11.12 11.51
CA GLY A 136 -13.93 11.46 10.25
C GLY A 136 -13.08 11.22 9.01
N GLY A 137 -12.14 10.28 9.08
CA GLY A 137 -11.33 9.88 7.94
C GLY A 137 -12.14 9.19 6.85
N LYS A 138 -11.73 9.36 5.60
CA LYS A 138 -12.37 8.85 4.40
C LYS A 138 -11.48 7.81 3.73
N TRP A 139 -12.05 6.71 3.30
CA TRP A 139 -11.43 5.71 2.43
C TRP A 139 -12.50 4.89 1.72
N ASP A 140 -12.15 4.28 0.59
CA ASP A 140 -13.02 3.36 -0.14
C ASP A 140 -12.62 1.91 0.08
N ILE A 141 -11.31 1.65 0.26
CA ILE A 141 -10.71 0.32 0.32
C ILE A 141 -9.65 0.27 1.42
N ILE A 142 -9.59 -0.85 2.13
CA ILE A 142 -8.50 -1.18 3.04
C ILE A 142 -7.42 -1.92 2.25
N GLY A 143 -6.19 -1.38 2.22
CA GLY A 143 -5.01 -2.04 1.64
C GLY A 143 -4.23 -2.84 2.68
N MET A 144 -3.67 -3.98 2.27
CA MET A 144 -2.89 -4.87 3.13
C MET A 144 -1.57 -5.26 2.48
N SER A 145 -0.48 -5.32 3.25
CA SER A 145 0.74 -6.04 2.85
C SER A 145 0.82 -7.40 3.55
N LEU A 146 1.40 -8.39 2.88
CA LEU A 146 1.66 -9.70 3.46
C LEU A 146 2.98 -10.30 2.94
N TYR A 147 3.95 -10.48 3.84
CA TYR A 147 5.27 -11.03 3.53
C TYR A 147 5.61 -12.22 4.44
N PRO A 148 5.01 -13.39 4.18
CA PRO A 148 5.28 -14.58 4.99
C PRO A 148 6.64 -15.21 4.69
N GLU A 149 7.04 -16.12 5.58
CA GLU A 149 8.22 -16.95 5.52
C GLU A 149 7.85 -18.45 5.52
N ASP A 150 8.81 -19.31 5.26
CA ASP A 150 8.60 -20.76 5.11
C ASP A 150 7.91 -21.42 6.30
N ASN A 151 8.19 -20.93 7.51
CA ASN A 151 7.68 -21.51 8.76
C ASN A 151 6.34 -20.95 9.23
N ASN A 152 5.80 -19.91 8.57
CA ASN A 152 4.60 -19.22 9.08
C ASN A 152 3.54 -18.92 8.00
N TRP A 153 3.80 -19.21 6.73
CA TRP A 153 2.93 -18.77 5.63
C TRP A 153 1.50 -19.32 5.72
N GLN A 154 1.31 -20.57 6.24
CA GLN A 154 -0.01 -21.16 6.34
C GLN A 154 -0.92 -20.37 7.30
N ASP A 155 -0.37 -19.98 8.44
CA ASP A 155 -1.09 -19.22 9.47
C ASP A 155 -1.30 -17.78 9.03
N LEU A 156 -0.26 -17.12 8.52
CA LEU A 156 -0.36 -15.73 8.09
C LEU A 156 -1.35 -15.53 6.94
N THR A 157 -1.34 -16.44 5.95
CA THR A 157 -2.30 -16.38 4.84
C THR A 157 -3.73 -16.68 5.29
N THR A 158 -3.91 -17.65 6.19
CA THR A 158 -5.24 -17.97 6.77
C THR A 158 -5.79 -16.78 7.53
N ASN A 159 -4.97 -16.17 8.40
CA ASN A 159 -5.37 -15.01 9.18
C ASN A 159 -5.66 -13.80 8.27
N CYS A 160 -4.83 -13.54 7.26
CA CYS A 160 -5.07 -12.47 6.30
C CYS A 160 -6.41 -12.63 5.57
N LEU A 161 -6.70 -13.81 5.03
CA LEU A 161 -7.99 -14.10 4.36
C LEU A 161 -9.20 -13.96 5.30
N ASN A 162 -9.05 -14.33 6.57
CA ASN A 162 -10.10 -14.11 7.58
C ASN A 162 -10.25 -12.62 7.90
N ASN A 163 -9.15 -11.88 7.98
CA ASN A 163 -9.15 -10.44 8.26
C ASN A 163 -9.80 -9.66 7.12
N ILE A 164 -9.59 -10.05 5.86
CA ILE A 164 -10.30 -9.46 4.71
C ILE A 164 -11.81 -9.51 4.92
N LYS A 165 -12.37 -10.68 5.27
CA LYS A 165 -13.81 -10.85 5.52
C LYS A 165 -14.29 -10.04 6.72
N THR A 166 -13.52 -10.06 7.81
CA THR A 166 -13.86 -9.38 9.08
C THR A 166 -13.90 -7.87 8.88
N LEU A 167 -12.84 -7.31 8.31
CA LEU A 167 -12.68 -5.86 8.13
C LEU A 167 -13.66 -5.32 7.09
N SER A 168 -13.87 -6.05 6.02
CA SER A 168 -14.87 -5.67 5.01
C SER A 168 -16.27 -5.54 5.62
N LYS A 169 -16.67 -6.50 6.45
CA LYS A 169 -17.94 -6.45 7.19
C LYS A 169 -17.97 -5.32 8.22
N GLN A 170 -16.90 -5.15 9.00
CA GLN A 170 -16.82 -4.17 10.09
C GLN A 170 -16.89 -2.73 9.58
N TYR A 171 -16.23 -2.44 8.46
CA TYR A 171 -16.12 -1.09 7.91
C TYR A 171 -17.00 -0.86 6.68
N ASN A 172 -17.72 -1.89 6.22
CA ASN A 172 -18.58 -1.84 5.02
C ASN A 172 -17.84 -1.30 3.80
N CYS A 173 -16.65 -1.85 3.54
CA CYS A 173 -15.80 -1.49 2.40
C CYS A 173 -15.11 -2.73 1.83
N ASN A 174 -14.58 -2.61 0.61
CA ASN A 174 -13.77 -3.66 0.03
C ASN A 174 -12.34 -3.64 0.62
N VAL A 175 -11.62 -4.72 0.40
CA VAL A 175 -10.23 -4.91 0.82
C VAL A 175 -9.39 -5.32 -0.39
N ILE A 176 -8.14 -4.90 -0.44
CA ILE A 176 -7.17 -5.30 -1.45
C ILE A 176 -5.87 -5.72 -0.79
N VAL A 177 -5.20 -6.73 -1.31
CA VAL A 177 -3.83 -7.03 -0.92
C VAL A 177 -2.92 -6.17 -1.81
N SER A 178 -2.52 -5.01 -1.29
CA SER A 178 -1.71 -4.01 -2.00
C SER A 178 -0.29 -4.50 -2.27
N GLU A 179 0.22 -5.36 -1.39
CA GLU A 179 1.55 -5.93 -1.54
C GLU A 179 1.59 -7.37 -1.02
N ILE A 180 2.22 -8.25 -1.77
CA ILE A 180 2.55 -9.59 -1.33
C ILE A 180 3.88 -10.02 -1.96
N GLY A 181 4.65 -10.80 -1.24
CA GLY A 181 5.87 -11.41 -1.74
C GLY A 181 6.42 -12.42 -0.73
N MET A 182 7.19 -13.37 -1.23
CA MET A 182 7.90 -14.36 -0.44
C MET A 182 9.25 -14.65 -1.11
N TRP A 183 10.25 -15.08 -0.35
CA TRP A 183 11.56 -15.37 -0.90
C TRP A 183 11.45 -16.26 -2.14
N TRP A 184 11.98 -15.76 -3.28
CA TRP A 184 11.85 -16.39 -4.59
C TRP A 184 12.42 -17.83 -4.65
N GLY A 185 13.39 -18.16 -3.81
CA GLY A 185 14.01 -19.49 -3.73
C GLY A 185 13.29 -20.47 -2.80
N SER A 186 12.16 -20.09 -2.21
CA SER A 186 11.37 -20.96 -1.37
C SER A 186 10.44 -21.87 -2.18
N ASP A 187 10.46 -23.17 -1.88
CA ASP A 187 9.48 -24.12 -2.41
C ASP A 187 8.05 -23.84 -1.92
N GLN A 188 7.90 -23.00 -0.89
CA GLN A 188 6.62 -22.62 -0.32
C GLN A 188 6.03 -21.35 -0.98
N ALA A 189 6.80 -20.62 -1.78
CA ALA A 189 6.33 -19.38 -2.40
C ALA A 189 5.15 -19.59 -3.36
N ALA A 190 5.22 -20.62 -4.22
CA ALA A 190 4.13 -20.94 -5.14
C ALA A 190 2.88 -21.50 -4.44
N PRO A 191 2.95 -22.45 -3.48
CA PRO A 191 1.81 -22.84 -2.66
C PRO A 191 1.17 -21.69 -1.86
N MET A 192 1.99 -20.82 -1.27
CA MET A 192 1.54 -19.63 -0.55
C MET A 192 0.74 -18.70 -1.48
N MET A 193 1.31 -18.41 -2.63
CA MET A 193 0.68 -17.50 -3.59
C MET A 193 -0.62 -18.08 -4.14
N LYS A 194 -0.64 -19.40 -4.46
CA LYS A 194 -1.86 -20.10 -4.89
C LYS A 194 -2.96 -20.00 -3.84
N LYS A 195 -2.64 -20.25 -2.56
CA LYS A 195 -3.61 -20.13 -1.46
C LYS A 195 -4.19 -18.72 -1.36
N MET A 196 -3.35 -17.69 -1.50
CA MET A 196 -3.80 -16.30 -1.43
C MET A 196 -4.67 -15.92 -2.63
N VAL A 197 -4.26 -16.28 -3.85
CA VAL A 197 -5.03 -15.98 -5.07
C VAL A 197 -6.39 -16.67 -5.04
N ASP A 198 -6.43 -17.98 -4.73
CA ASP A 198 -7.68 -18.73 -4.66
C ASP A 198 -8.59 -18.20 -3.54
N GLY A 199 -8.01 -17.90 -2.37
CA GLY A 199 -8.73 -17.36 -1.22
C GLY A 199 -9.33 -15.98 -1.51
N CYS A 200 -8.57 -15.09 -2.14
CA CYS A 200 -9.06 -13.77 -2.53
C CYS A 200 -10.13 -13.84 -3.61
N LYS A 201 -9.98 -14.70 -4.63
CA LYS A 201 -11.02 -14.94 -5.65
C LYS A 201 -12.34 -15.44 -5.04
N ALA A 202 -12.28 -16.19 -3.94
CA ALA A 202 -13.46 -16.70 -3.24
C ALA A 202 -14.15 -15.66 -2.33
N ILE A 203 -13.55 -14.49 -2.10
CA ILE A 203 -14.08 -13.42 -1.24
C ILE A 203 -14.56 -12.26 -2.13
N SER A 204 -15.87 -12.11 -2.27
CA SER A 204 -16.48 -11.10 -3.17
C SER A 204 -16.12 -9.65 -2.83
N THR A 205 -15.67 -9.39 -1.60
CA THR A 205 -15.23 -8.07 -1.13
C THR A 205 -13.70 -7.88 -1.23
N CYS A 206 -12.97 -8.86 -1.80
CA CYS A 206 -11.55 -8.71 -2.12
C CYS A 206 -11.39 -8.21 -3.55
N GLU A 207 -10.78 -7.05 -3.75
CA GLU A 207 -10.57 -6.42 -5.06
C GLU A 207 -9.46 -7.11 -5.88
N GLY A 208 -8.51 -7.78 -5.21
CA GLY A 208 -7.38 -8.45 -5.85
C GLY A 208 -6.11 -8.45 -5.03
N ILE A 209 -5.02 -8.83 -5.69
CA ILE A 209 -3.68 -8.94 -5.11
C ILE A 209 -2.67 -8.31 -6.06
N PHE A 210 -1.79 -7.46 -5.52
CA PHE A 210 -0.62 -6.95 -6.20
C PHE A 210 0.63 -7.65 -5.66
N TYR A 211 1.39 -8.29 -6.55
CA TYR A 211 2.72 -8.80 -6.20
C TYR A 211 3.70 -7.64 -6.20
N TRP A 212 4.45 -7.44 -5.10
CA TRP A 212 5.40 -6.34 -4.99
C TRP A 212 6.69 -6.64 -5.76
N GLU A 213 7.10 -5.70 -6.63
CA GLU A 213 8.32 -5.78 -7.43
C GLU A 213 8.61 -7.19 -8.00
N PRO A 214 7.66 -7.81 -8.72
CA PRO A 214 7.82 -9.20 -9.17
C PRO A 214 9.04 -9.41 -10.04
N GLU A 215 9.46 -8.40 -10.81
CA GLU A 215 10.54 -8.46 -11.78
C GLU A 215 11.94 -8.28 -11.20
N VAL A 216 12.07 -7.87 -9.93
CA VAL A 216 13.38 -7.60 -9.31
C VAL A 216 14.07 -8.89 -8.91
N TYR A 217 15.31 -9.08 -9.38
CA TYR A 217 16.18 -10.19 -9.00
C TYR A 217 17.64 -9.72 -8.87
N ASN A 218 18.52 -10.55 -8.33
CA ASN A 218 19.85 -10.14 -7.87
C ASN A 218 20.74 -9.55 -8.98
N ASN A 219 20.59 -10.03 -10.23
CA ASN A 219 21.37 -9.54 -11.37
C ASN A 219 20.72 -8.35 -12.08
N TRP A 220 19.49 -8.01 -11.73
CA TRP A 220 18.79 -6.81 -12.20
C TRP A 220 18.16 -6.07 -11.03
N LYS A 221 18.60 -4.87 -10.84
CA LYS A 221 18.06 -3.93 -9.84
C LYS A 221 18.27 -2.51 -10.36
N PRO A 222 17.48 -1.55 -9.91
CA PRO A 222 17.68 -0.15 -10.28
C PRO A 222 19.12 0.32 -10.00
N ALA A 223 19.72 1.02 -10.94
CA ALA A 223 21.14 1.43 -10.87
C ALA A 223 21.46 2.24 -9.59
N ASN A 224 20.50 3.02 -9.11
CA ASN A 224 20.63 3.82 -7.88
C ASN A 224 20.67 2.98 -6.60
N TYR A 225 20.24 1.71 -6.60
CA TYR A 225 20.30 0.85 -5.40
C TYR A 225 21.73 0.71 -4.91
N THR A 226 22.72 0.54 -5.81
CA THR A 226 24.14 0.46 -5.44
C THR A 226 24.63 1.76 -4.80
N THR A 227 24.24 2.91 -5.35
CA THR A 227 24.60 4.23 -4.82
C THR A 227 23.98 4.47 -3.44
N LEU A 228 22.77 3.97 -3.21
CA LEU A 228 22.06 4.09 -1.93
C LEU A 228 22.45 3.00 -0.91
N GLY A 229 23.32 2.07 -1.30
CA GLY A 229 23.72 0.95 -0.44
C GLY A 229 22.62 -0.11 -0.26
N TRP A 230 21.64 -0.15 -1.15
CA TRP A 230 20.52 -1.09 -1.06
C TRP A 230 20.84 -2.42 -1.76
N SER A 231 20.40 -3.52 -1.14
CA SER A 231 20.41 -4.84 -1.75
C SER A 231 19.27 -5.01 -2.74
N ALA A 232 19.39 -5.98 -3.64
CA ALA A 232 18.25 -6.39 -4.45
C ALA A 232 17.16 -6.96 -3.54
N TYR A 233 15.91 -6.64 -3.86
CA TYR A 233 14.74 -7.23 -3.23
C TYR A 233 14.70 -8.74 -3.52
N THR A 234 14.57 -9.58 -2.49
CA THR A 234 14.69 -11.04 -2.61
C THR A 234 13.36 -11.79 -2.65
N LYS A 235 12.25 -11.06 -2.60
CA LYS A 235 10.89 -11.62 -2.58
C LYS A 235 10.15 -11.43 -3.90
N GLY A 236 10.87 -11.16 -5.00
CA GLY A 236 10.33 -11.08 -6.35
C GLY A 236 9.87 -12.45 -6.88
N ALA A 237 9.35 -12.46 -8.10
CA ALA A 237 8.83 -13.68 -8.75
C ALA A 237 9.76 -14.27 -9.81
N PHE A 238 10.99 -13.75 -9.91
CA PHE A 238 12.04 -14.25 -10.79
C PHE A 238 13.21 -14.78 -9.98
N ASP A 239 13.87 -15.83 -10.49
CA ASP A 239 15.09 -16.36 -9.90
C ASP A 239 16.31 -15.46 -10.23
N ASN A 240 17.47 -15.78 -9.66
CA ASN A 240 18.71 -15.01 -9.89
C ASN A 240 19.23 -15.06 -11.33
N SER A 241 18.67 -15.92 -12.20
CA SER A 241 18.97 -15.94 -13.63
C SER A 241 17.99 -15.11 -14.46
N GLY A 242 17.00 -14.49 -13.81
CA GLY A 242 15.94 -13.72 -14.47
C GLY A 242 14.86 -14.61 -15.11
N LYS A 243 14.70 -15.85 -14.68
CA LYS A 243 13.63 -16.74 -15.12
C LYS A 243 12.44 -16.64 -14.18
N PRO A 244 11.19 -16.62 -14.71
CA PRO A 244 10.00 -16.64 -13.88
C PRO A 244 9.95 -17.94 -13.06
N THR A 245 9.59 -17.83 -11.79
CA THR A 245 9.39 -18.95 -10.88
C THR A 245 7.97 -19.50 -10.96
N ALA A 246 7.71 -20.64 -10.31
CA ALA A 246 6.37 -21.25 -10.23
C ALA A 246 5.31 -20.38 -9.53
N VAL A 247 5.71 -19.30 -8.89
CA VAL A 247 4.79 -18.30 -8.30
C VAL A 247 3.76 -17.78 -9.31
N PHE A 248 4.15 -17.61 -10.58
CA PHE A 248 3.26 -17.17 -11.65
C PHE A 248 2.15 -18.18 -12.00
N ASP A 249 2.30 -19.45 -11.63
CA ASP A 249 1.25 -20.45 -11.87
C ASP A 249 -0.01 -20.20 -11.05
N ALA A 250 0.10 -19.46 -9.95
CA ALA A 250 -1.04 -19.04 -9.13
C ALA A 250 -2.03 -18.13 -9.88
N TYR A 251 -1.59 -17.46 -10.94
CA TYR A 251 -2.40 -16.51 -11.71
C TYR A 251 -3.04 -17.13 -12.96
N LYS A 252 -2.75 -18.39 -13.25
CA LYS A 252 -3.38 -19.14 -14.34
C LYS A 252 -4.73 -19.70 -13.88
#